data_59cd2fd1bd63257c3d45ca908bb13197
#
_entry.id   59cd2fd1bd63257c3d45ca908bb13197
#
_cell.length_a   1.000
_cell.length_b   1.000
_cell.length_c   1.000
_cell.angle_alpha   90.00
_cell.angle_beta   90.00
_cell.angle_gamma   90.00
#
_symmetry.space_group_name_H-M   'P 1'
#
loop_
_entity.id
_entity.type
_entity.pdbx_description
1 polymer ?
#
loop_
_entity_poly.entity_id
_entity_poly.type
_entity_poly.pdbx_seq_one_letter_code
_entity_poly.pdbx_strand_id
1 'polypeptide(L)'
;MFLTSRRGVTPGQAGFGYAVFAIAMTLGRLNGDRCVQALGGKRILLFGSLCAAAGLAVAVLVPTPAAALVGFVLVGVGCSNLVPVLYSAAGSQSAMPAGAAISAITTIGYSGILVGPALIGFVAQAATLSIAFMGVATLLLLVARSSHVAVR
;
A
#
# COMPACT_ATOMS: atom_id res chain seq x y z
N MET A 1 13.11 -10.34 -6.13
CA MET A 1 13.66 -9.83 -7.39
C MET A 1 14.24 -8.42 -7.28
N PHE A 2 13.54 -7.39 -6.78
CA PHE A 2 14.11 -6.02 -6.68
C PHE A 2 15.42 -5.95 -5.89
N LEU A 3 15.50 -6.58 -4.72
CA LEU A 3 16.71 -6.61 -3.89
C LEU A 3 17.84 -7.41 -4.53
N THR A 4 17.54 -8.51 -5.21
CA THR A 4 18.55 -9.37 -5.83
C THR A 4 19.13 -8.78 -7.11
N SER A 5 18.28 -8.24 -8.01
CA SER A 5 18.71 -7.75 -9.32
C SER A 5 19.41 -6.39 -9.29
N ARG A 6 19.06 -5.54 -8.33
CA ARG A 6 19.56 -4.15 -8.25
C ARG A 6 20.58 -3.92 -7.14
N ARG A 7 20.65 -4.80 -6.14
CA ARG A 7 21.43 -4.55 -4.91
C ARG A 7 22.36 -5.69 -4.50
N GLY A 8 22.55 -6.70 -5.35
CA GLY A 8 23.49 -7.80 -5.09
C GLY A 8 23.15 -8.67 -3.87
N VAL A 9 21.91 -8.60 -3.39
CA VAL A 9 21.45 -9.31 -2.21
C VAL A 9 21.10 -10.75 -2.60
N THR A 10 21.48 -11.72 -1.80
CA THR A 10 21.17 -13.13 -2.07
C THR A 10 19.65 -13.41 -2.02
N PRO A 11 19.14 -14.44 -2.72
CA PRO A 11 17.72 -14.79 -2.70
C PRO A 11 17.16 -14.99 -1.27
N GLY A 12 17.94 -15.57 -0.36
CA GLY A 12 17.56 -15.73 1.04
C GLY A 12 17.38 -14.38 1.76
N GLN A 13 18.27 -13.44 1.50
CA GLN A 13 18.17 -12.09 2.08
C GLN A 13 17.03 -11.26 1.46
N ALA A 14 16.65 -11.53 0.21
CA ALA A 14 15.50 -10.86 -0.42
C ALA A 14 14.18 -11.20 0.26
N GLY A 15 14.05 -12.39 0.85
CA GLY A 15 12.89 -12.79 1.67
C GLY A 15 12.69 -11.93 2.91
N PHE A 16 13.76 -11.38 3.49
CA PHE A 16 13.67 -10.45 4.63
C PHE A 16 12.87 -9.19 4.30
N GLY A 17 12.94 -8.68 3.07
CA GLY A 17 12.16 -7.53 2.64
C GLY A 17 10.65 -7.78 2.75
N TYR A 18 10.20 -8.97 2.32
CA TYR A 18 8.81 -9.36 2.47
C TYR A 18 8.42 -9.60 3.94
N ALA A 19 9.28 -10.29 4.70
CA ALA A 19 9.02 -10.56 6.12
C ALA A 19 8.86 -9.26 6.91
N VAL A 20 9.75 -8.29 6.71
CA VAL A 20 9.70 -6.98 7.37
C VAL A 20 8.44 -6.21 7.01
N PHE A 21 8.06 -6.20 5.73
CA PHE A 21 6.79 -5.63 5.26
C PHE A 21 5.59 -6.29 5.93
N ALA A 22 5.54 -7.65 5.95
CA ALA A 22 4.43 -8.40 6.50
C ALA A 22 4.28 -8.18 8.02
N ILE A 23 5.39 -8.17 8.77
CA ILE A 23 5.42 -7.86 10.20
C ILE A 23 4.90 -6.44 10.45
N ALA A 24 5.43 -5.45 9.72
CA ALA A 24 5.03 -4.05 9.86
C ALA A 24 3.53 -3.87 9.56
N MET A 25 3.02 -4.51 8.50
CA MET A 25 1.60 -4.49 8.15
C MET A 25 0.74 -5.14 9.23
N THR A 26 1.15 -6.28 9.77
CA THR A 26 0.42 -7.00 10.84
C THR A 26 0.35 -6.16 12.11
N LEU A 27 1.47 -5.60 12.55
CA LEU A 27 1.52 -4.72 13.73
C LEU A 27 0.67 -3.46 13.54
N GLY A 28 0.70 -2.87 12.34
CA GLY A 28 -0.14 -1.74 11.98
C GLY A 28 -1.64 -2.08 12.03
N ARG A 29 -2.04 -3.27 11.57
CA ARG A 29 -3.43 -3.74 11.63
C ARG A 29 -3.90 -4.00 13.06
N LEU A 30 -3.07 -4.61 13.90
CA LEU A 30 -3.42 -4.88 15.31
C LEU A 30 -3.70 -3.59 16.10
N ASN A 31 -3.07 -2.48 15.73
CA ASN A 31 -3.31 -1.17 16.33
C ASN A 31 -4.30 -0.31 15.53
N GLY A 32 -4.84 -0.84 14.42
CA GLY A 32 -5.65 -0.10 13.47
C GLY A 32 -6.88 0.53 14.08
N ASP A 33 -7.66 -0.21 14.85
CA ASP A 33 -8.88 0.27 15.47
C ASP A 33 -8.62 1.46 16.40
N ARG A 34 -7.55 1.39 17.21
CA ARG A 34 -7.13 2.51 18.08
C ARG A 34 -6.73 3.74 17.28
N CYS A 35 -5.98 3.53 16.21
CA CYS A 35 -5.55 4.61 15.32
C CYS A 35 -6.74 5.26 14.61
N VAL A 36 -7.70 4.46 14.12
CA VAL A 36 -8.91 4.97 13.46
C VAL A 36 -9.81 5.71 14.45
N GLN A 37 -9.96 5.21 15.68
CA GLN A 37 -10.74 5.91 16.73
C GLN A 37 -10.09 7.23 17.13
N ALA A 38 -8.76 7.29 17.23
CA ALA A 38 -8.04 8.50 17.65
C ALA A 38 -7.94 9.56 16.55
N LEU A 39 -7.68 9.15 15.30
CA LEU A 39 -7.35 10.07 14.19
C LEU A 39 -8.50 10.25 13.19
N GLY A 40 -9.44 9.32 13.16
CA GLY A 40 -10.49 9.24 12.15
C GLY A 40 -10.04 8.62 10.82
N GLY A 41 -10.96 7.96 10.12
CA GLY A 41 -10.66 7.23 8.89
C GLY A 41 -10.02 8.08 7.79
N LYS A 42 -10.45 9.33 7.65
CA LYS A 42 -9.91 10.28 6.66
C LYS A 42 -8.41 10.54 6.85
N ARG A 43 -7.97 10.80 8.09
CA ARG A 43 -6.57 11.04 8.39
C ARG A 43 -5.73 9.77 8.22
N ILE A 44 -6.28 8.62 8.61
CA ILE A 44 -5.62 7.33 8.40
C ILE A 44 -5.41 7.06 6.90
N LEU A 45 -6.42 7.32 6.07
CA LEU A 45 -6.29 7.17 4.62
C LEU A 45 -5.23 8.10 4.05
N LEU A 46 -5.23 9.39 4.45
CA LEU A 46 -4.26 10.37 4.01
C LEU A 46 -2.82 10.02 4.44
N PHE A 47 -2.59 9.88 5.74
CA PHE A 47 -1.24 9.63 6.27
C PHE A 47 -0.72 8.23 5.91
N GLY A 48 -1.61 7.21 5.88
CA GLY A 48 -1.24 5.87 5.46
C GLY A 48 -0.77 5.84 4.00
N SER A 49 -1.51 6.48 3.10
CA SER A 49 -1.13 6.56 1.69
C SER A 49 0.16 7.35 1.47
N LEU A 50 0.35 8.47 2.17
CA LEU A 50 1.59 9.25 2.11
C LEU A 50 2.78 8.47 2.67
N CYS A 51 2.61 7.78 3.78
CA CYS A 51 3.65 6.94 4.38
C CYS A 51 4.06 5.80 3.43
N ALA A 52 3.10 5.13 2.80
CA ALA A 52 3.37 4.06 1.84
C ALA A 52 4.07 4.60 0.57
N ALA A 53 3.62 5.75 0.04
CA ALA A 53 4.25 6.40 -1.11
C ALA A 53 5.71 6.81 -0.80
N ALA A 54 5.94 7.41 0.37
CA ALA A 54 7.28 7.76 0.84
C ALA A 54 8.16 6.51 1.02
N GLY A 55 7.61 5.43 1.56
CA GLY A 55 8.29 4.15 1.70
C GLY A 55 8.76 3.57 0.36
N LEU A 56 7.90 3.59 -0.67
CA LEU A 56 8.29 3.18 -2.04
C LEU A 56 9.37 4.10 -2.62
N ALA A 57 9.24 5.42 -2.43
CA ALA A 57 10.24 6.38 -2.90
C ALA A 57 11.62 6.12 -2.23
N VAL A 58 11.66 5.94 -0.92
CA VAL A 58 12.88 5.59 -0.18
C VAL A 58 13.48 4.28 -0.70
N ALA A 59 12.65 3.24 -0.86
CA ALA A 59 13.10 1.95 -1.34
C ALA A 59 13.71 2.02 -2.76
N VAL A 60 13.21 2.90 -3.62
CA VAL A 60 13.66 3.04 -5.01
C VAL A 60 14.86 3.99 -5.14
N LEU A 61 14.79 5.17 -4.51
CA LEU A 61 15.74 6.26 -4.73
C LEU A 61 17.03 6.09 -3.93
N VAL A 62 16.99 5.48 -2.75
CA VAL A 62 18.18 5.31 -1.92
C VAL A 62 18.84 3.96 -2.22
N PRO A 63 20.09 3.93 -2.76
CA PRO A 63 20.69 2.71 -3.27
C PRO A 63 21.36 1.84 -2.19
N THR A 64 20.74 1.70 -1.02
CA THR A 64 21.24 0.83 0.06
C THR A 64 20.22 -0.26 0.41
N PRO A 65 20.64 -1.49 0.76
CA PRO A 65 19.74 -2.54 1.21
C PRO A 65 18.94 -2.14 2.46
N ALA A 66 19.57 -1.43 3.39
CA ALA A 66 18.92 -0.93 4.61
C ALA A 66 17.77 0.04 4.29
N ALA A 67 17.98 0.98 3.35
CA ALA A 67 16.93 1.91 2.93
C ALA A 67 15.74 1.17 2.28
N ALA A 68 16.00 0.10 1.51
CA ALA A 68 14.93 -0.71 0.97
C ALA A 68 14.10 -1.38 2.07
N LEU A 69 14.74 -1.92 3.11
CA LEU A 69 14.04 -2.51 4.25
C LEU A 69 13.20 -1.47 5.01
N VAL A 70 13.76 -0.30 5.29
CA VAL A 70 13.02 0.83 5.90
C VAL A 70 11.84 1.23 5.01
N GLY A 71 12.04 1.33 3.70
CA GLY A 71 10.97 1.58 2.74
C GLY A 71 9.84 0.55 2.84
N PHE A 72 10.16 -0.74 2.92
CA PHE A 72 9.16 -1.80 3.07
C PHE A 72 8.44 -1.77 4.41
N VAL A 73 9.10 -1.36 5.50
CA VAL A 73 8.42 -1.08 6.79
C VAL A 73 7.37 0.02 6.61
N LEU A 74 7.78 1.15 6.02
CA LEU A 74 6.88 2.29 5.79
C LEU A 74 5.69 1.92 4.90
N VAL A 75 5.92 1.12 3.84
CA VAL A 75 4.82 0.59 3.01
C VAL A 75 3.90 -0.30 3.82
N GLY A 76 4.43 -1.21 4.64
CA GLY A 76 3.65 -2.10 5.48
C GLY A 76 2.77 -1.35 6.47
N VAL A 77 3.34 -0.42 7.22
CA VAL A 77 2.61 0.44 8.17
C VAL A 77 1.58 1.30 7.43
N GLY A 78 1.99 1.96 6.34
CA GLY A 78 1.12 2.85 5.57
C GLY A 78 -0.09 2.14 4.98
N CYS A 79 0.10 0.95 4.40
CA CYS A 79 -0.98 0.17 3.78
C CYS A 79 -1.85 -0.59 4.79
N SER A 80 -1.44 -0.74 6.05
CA SER A 80 -2.07 -1.62 7.03
C SER A 80 -3.57 -1.37 7.23
N ASN A 81 -3.99 -0.12 7.27
CA ASN A 81 -5.36 0.27 7.59
C ASN A 81 -6.14 0.90 6.43
N LEU A 82 -5.56 1.00 5.21
CA LEU A 82 -6.24 1.59 4.06
C LEU A 82 -7.49 0.79 3.68
N VAL A 83 -7.35 -0.53 3.59
CA VAL A 83 -8.45 -1.42 3.21
C VAL A 83 -9.57 -1.41 4.25
N PRO A 84 -9.35 -1.63 5.56
CA PRO A 84 -10.39 -1.55 6.58
C PRO A 84 -11.13 -0.22 6.57
N VAL A 85 -10.42 0.90 6.44
CA VAL A 85 -11.04 2.24 6.39
C VAL A 85 -11.95 2.40 5.17
N LEU A 86 -11.50 1.94 3.99
CA LEU A 86 -12.31 2.01 2.76
C LEU A 86 -13.57 1.14 2.85
N TYR A 87 -13.48 -0.07 3.42
CA TYR A 87 -14.64 -0.94 3.63
C TYR A 87 -15.63 -0.32 4.63
N SER A 88 -15.13 0.27 5.72
CA SER A 88 -15.96 0.97 6.69
C SER A 88 -16.69 2.16 6.05
N ALA A 89 -15.98 2.95 5.25
CA ALA A 89 -16.57 4.08 4.52
C ALA A 89 -17.62 3.62 3.50
N ALA A 90 -17.35 2.53 2.76
CA ALA A 90 -18.30 1.96 1.81
C ALA A 90 -19.57 1.43 2.51
N GLY A 91 -19.42 0.82 3.69
CA GLY A 91 -20.55 0.31 4.47
C GLY A 91 -21.42 1.40 5.11
N SER A 92 -20.85 2.57 5.38
CA SER A 92 -21.54 3.68 6.08
C SER A 92 -22.09 4.76 5.13
N GLN A 93 -21.83 4.68 3.82
CA GLN A 93 -22.37 5.64 2.86
C GLN A 93 -23.88 5.44 2.64
N SER A 94 -24.60 6.50 2.19
CA SER A 94 -26.04 6.51 2.01
C SER A 94 -26.53 6.50 0.55
N ALA A 95 -25.59 6.52 -0.43
CA ALA A 95 -25.94 6.61 -1.85
C ALA A 95 -26.52 5.30 -2.43
N MET A 96 -26.21 4.14 -1.80
CA MET A 96 -26.69 2.82 -2.20
C MET A 96 -26.77 1.89 -0.98
N PRO A 97 -27.48 0.73 -1.07
CA PRO A 97 -27.48 -0.25 0.01
C PRO A 97 -26.07 -0.71 0.38
N ALA A 98 -25.79 -0.82 1.69
CA ALA A 98 -24.44 -1.16 2.20
C ALA A 98 -23.88 -2.45 1.59
N GLY A 99 -24.72 -3.47 1.38
CA GLY A 99 -24.29 -4.71 0.74
C GLY A 99 -23.80 -4.51 -0.71
N ALA A 100 -24.47 -3.64 -1.48
CA ALA A 100 -24.06 -3.32 -2.85
C ALA A 100 -22.73 -2.54 -2.87
N ALA A 101 -22.55 -1.58 -1.95
CA ALA A 101 -21.32 -0.81 -1.82
C ALA A 101 -20.13 -1.71 -1.45
N ILE A 102 -20.33 -2.61 -0.49
CA ILE A 102 -19.29 -3.58 -0.08
C ILE A 102 -18.96 -4.53 -1.21
N SER A 103 -19.97 -5.04 -1.95
CA SER A 103 -19.74 -5.91 -3.11
C SER A 103 -18.94 -5.19 -4.20
N ALA A 104 -19.26 -3.94 -4.51
CA ALA A 104 -18.56 -3.15 -5.51
C ALA A 104 -17.07 -2.94 -5.14
N ILE A 105 -16.78 -2.50 -3.90
CA ILE A 105 -15.40 -2.28 -3.47
C ILE A 105 -14.62 -3.59 -3.39
N THR A 106 -15.27 -4.69 -3.01
CA THR A 106 -14.68 -6.03 -2.98
C THR A 106 -14.29 -6.48 -4.40
N THR A 107 -15.19 -6.32 -5.37
CA THR A 107 -14.92 -6.66 -6.78
C THR A 107 -13.75 -5.88 -7.34
N ILE A 108 -13.71 -4.56 -7.10
CA ILE A 108 -12.58 -3.71 -7.52
C ILE A 108 -11.28 -4.15 -6.82
N GLY A 109 -11.34 -4.42 -5.52
CA GLY A 109 -10.18 -4.86 -4.75
C GLY A 109 -9.60 -6.19 -5.25
N TYR A 110 -10.44 -7.20 -5.49
CA TYR A 110 -9.99 -8.48 -6.04
C TYR A 110 -9.48 -8.36 -7.47
N SER A 111 -10.11 -7.53 -8.30
CA SER A 111 -9.60 -7.22 -9.64
C SER A 111 -8.18 -6.63 -9.56
N GLY A 112 -7.93 -5.74 -8.60
CA GLY A 112 -6.61 -5.18 -8.34
C GLY A 112 -5.58 -6.23 -7.91
N ILE A 113 -5.97 -7.21 -7.08
CA ILE A 113 -5.11 -8.31 -6.65
C ILE A 113 -4.71 -9.21 -7.84
N LEU A 114 -5.64 -9.46 -8.77
CA LEU A 114 -5.37 -10.30 -9.94
C LEU A 114 -4.56 -9.57 -11.01
N VAL A 115 -4.94 -8.33 -11.32
CA VAL A 115 -4.35 -7.53 -12.40
C VAL A 115 -3.06 -6.83 -11.95
N GLY A 116 -2.97 -6.44 -10.67
CA GLY A 116 -1.86 -5.66 -10.13
C GLY A 116 -0.48 -6.29 -10.37
N PRO A 117 -0.23 -7.54 -9.98
CA PRO A 117 1.05 -8.20 -10.22
C PRO A 117 1.41 -8.31 -11.71
N ALA A 118 0.41 -8.55 -12.57
CA ALA A 118 0.61 -8.62 -14.02
C ALA A 118 1.02 -7.26 -14.59
N LEU A 119 0.35 -6.18 -14.20
CA LEU A 119 0.70 -4.81 -14.62
C LEU A 119 2.09 -4.41 -14.13
N ILE A 120 2.39 -4.66 -12.86
CA ILE A 120 3.72 -4.39 -12.30
C ILE A 120 4.80 -5.18 -13.06
N GLY A 121 4.55 -6.46 -13.35
CA GLY A 121 5.46 -7.31 -14.11
C GLY A 121 5.66 -6.81 -15.54
N PHE A 122 4.59 -6.43 -16.21
CA PHE A 122 4.65 -5.88 -17.58
C PHE A 122 5.45 -4.57 -17.63
N VAL A 123 5.16 -3.62 -16.75
CA VAL A 123 5.92 -2.35 -16.67
C VAL A 123 7.38 -2.60 -16.29
N ALA A 124 7.63 -3.56 -15.40
CA ALA A 124 8.99 -3.91 -14.99
C ALA A 124 9.81 -4.53 -16.13
N GLN A 125 9.17 -5.28 -17.05
CA GLN A 125 9.82 -5.82 -18.26
C GLN A 125 10.00 -4.76 -19.33
N ALA A 126 9.00 -3.92 -19.58
CA ALA A 126 9.05 -2.87 -20.60
C ALA A 126 10.02 -1.71 -20.24
N ALA A 127 10.17 -1.43 -18.95
CA ALA A 127 11.01 -0.35 -18.45
C ALA A 127 11.93 -0.87 -17.32
N THR A 128 11.53 -0.65 -16.06
CA THR A 128 12.25 -1.17 -14.88
C THR A 128 11.28 -1.36 -13.72
N LEU A 129 11.65 -2.25 -12.78
CA LEU A 129 10.87 -2.44 -11.56
C LEU A 129 10.80 -1.15 -10.69
N SER A 130 11.83 -0.31 -10.75
CA SER A 130 11.85 0.99 -10.09
C SER A 130 10.75 1.92 -10.64
N ILE A 131 10.56 1.95 -11.97
CA ILE A 131 9.49 2.73 -12.61
C ILE A 131 8.12 2.18 -12.22
N ALA A 132 7.95 0.86 -12.18
CA ALA A 132 6.72 0.24 -11.72
C ALA A 132 6.37 0.66 -10.28
N PHE A 133 7.34 0.63 -9.36
CA PHE A 133 7.14 1.06 -7.97
C PHE A 133 6.85 2.57 -7.84
N MET A 134 7.48 3.40 -8.65
CA MET A 134 7.16 4.83 -8.70
C MET A 134 5.74 5.07 -9.23
N GLY A 135 5.27 4.27 -10.18
CA GLY A 135 3.88 4.28 -10.63
C GLY A 135 2.90 3.96 -9.49
N VAL A 136 3.19 2.91 -8.70
CA VAL A 136 2.38 2.58 -7.51
C VAL A 136 2.43 3.71 -6.47
N ALA A 137 3.59 4.32 -6.25
CA ALA A 137 3.70 5.47 -5.35
C ALA A 137 2.83 6.65 -5.80
N THR A 138 2.79 6.93 -7.11
CA THR A 138 1.92 7.96 -7.69
C THR A 138 0.45 7.65 -7.47
N LEU A 139 0.02 6.40 -7.66
CA LEU A 139 -1.35 5.97 -7.36
C LEU A 139 -1.70 6.15 -5.88
N LEU A 140 -0.78 5.84 -4.96
CA LEU A 140 -0.97 6.09 -3.53
C LEU A 140 -1.11 7.58 -3.20
N LEU A 141 -0.39 8.46 -3.90
CA LEU A 141 -0.57 9.92 -3.76
C LEU A 141 -1.94 10.38 -4.27
N LEU A 142 -2.47 9.77 -5.34
CA LEU A 142 -3.83 10.02 -5.79
C LEU A 142 -4.86 9.56 -4.75
N VAL A 143 -4.65 8.41 -4.10
CA VAL A 143 -5.48 7.95 -2.99
C VAL A 143 -5.42 8.92 -1.80
N ALA A 144 -4.23 9.41 -1.45
CA ALA A 144 -4.07 10.43 -0.42
C ALA A 144 -4.89 11.70 -0.74
N ARG A 145 -4.80 12.17 -1.98
CA ARG A 145 -5.55 13.36 -2.45
C ARG A 145 -7.06 13.13 -2.44
N SER A 146 -7.53 11.93 -2.77
CA SER A 146 -8.95 11.58 -2.77
C SER A 146 -9.54 11.30 -1.39
N SER A 147 -8.72 11.27 -0.34
CA SER A 147 -9.15 10.98 1.04
C SER A 147 -10.25 11.92 1.54
N HIS A 148 -10.31 13.15 1.02
CA HIS A 148 -11.34 14.14 1.33
C HIS A 148 -12.74 13.75 0.82
N VAL A 149 -12.81 12.97 -0.25
CA VAL A 149 -14.05 12.53 -0.90
C VAL A 149 -14.43 11.13 -0.45
N ALA A 150 -13.43 10.27 -0.28
CA ALA A 150 -13.64 8.85 0.03
C ALA A 150 -14.15 8.59 1.46
N VAL A 151 -13.82 9.46 2.40
CA VAL A 151 -14.22 9.32 3.82
C VAL A 151 -14.76 10.67 4.30
N ARG A 152 -16.08 10.78 4.41
CA ARG A 152 -16.79 11.91 5.00
C ARG A 152 -17.09 11.66 6.46
#